data_8603ac4b74f37c0608ae1a22e9a28dc5
#
_entry.id   8603ac4b74f37c0608ae1a22e9a28dc5
#
_cell.length_a   1.000
_cell.length_b   1.000
_cell.length_c   1.000
_cell.angle_alpha   90.00
_cell.angle_beta   90.00
_cell.angle_gamma   90.00
#
_symmetry.space_group_name_H-M   'P 1'
#
loop_
_entity.id
_entity.type
_entity.pdbx_description
1 polymer ?
#
loop_
_entity_poly.entity_id
_entity_poly.type
_entity_poly.pdbx_seq_one_letter_code
_entity_poly.pdbx_strand_id
1 'polypeptide(L)'
;MDADGVTIKLIGTDEVEAFRHIRLEALRAEPSSFASRYEDWEILSLQEWRDRLNEPVFIAFQKGEPVGIMGLFRQRSSKMAHRATVVMVYIRAKLRGTGLAVKLLEAISDHARDIGIRQLELFVSAENSVAIRFYQRQGFAEIGRIPGGVLEDGREIDDVMMARRLVG
;
A
#
# COMPACT_ATOMS: atom_id res chain seq x y z
N MET A 1 -14.94 9.90 11.37
CA MET A 1 -13.81 10.78 11.72
C MET A 1 -13.31 10.37 13.08
N ASP A 2 -12.06 10.10 13.19
CA ASP A 2 -11.48 9.71 14.49
C ASP A 2 -11.05 10.96 15.30
N ALA A 3 -10.46 10.72 16.49
CA ALA A 3 -10.06 11.81 17.39
C ALA A 3 -9.03 12.77 16.79
N ASP A 4 -8.30 12.33 15.76
CA ASP A 4 -7.28 13.15 15.10
C ASP A 4 -7.81 13.89 13.88
N GLY A 5 -9.12 13.80 13.60
CA GLY A 5 -9.73 14.42 12.44
C GLY A 5 -9.36 13.78 11.11
N VAL A 6 -8.95 12.52 11.13
CA VAL A 6 -8.58 11.78 9.92
C VAL A 6 -9.76 10.95 9.43
N THR A 7 -10.03 11.00 8.13
CA THR A 7 -11.06 10.21 7.46
C THR A 7 -10.41 9.30 6.44
N ILE A 8 -10.77 8.02 6.43
CA ILE A 8 -10.27 7.04 5.46
C ILE A 8 -11.37 6.74 4.44
N LYS A 9 -11.03 6.83 3.16
CA LYS A 9 -11.98 6.61 2.06
C LYS A 9 -11.42 5.67 1.02
N LEU A 10 -12.28 4.77 0.53
CA LEU A 10 -12.05 4.11 -0.76
C LEU A 10 -12.35 5.15 -1.84
N ILE A 11 -11.34 5.53 -2.63
CA ILE A 11 -11.49 6.61 -3.60
C ILE A 11 -11.95 6.12 -4.96
N GLY A 12 -12.64 6.98 -5.69
CA GLY A 12 -13.07 6.75 -7.05
C GLY A 12 -12.32 7.63 -8.05
N THR A 13 -12.65 7.50 -9.33
CA THR A 13 -11.98 8.22 -10.42
C THR A 13 -12.16 9.74 -10.36
N ASP A 14 -13.19 10.22 -9.68
CA ASP A 14 -13.41 11.64 -9.42
C ASP A 14 -12.40 12.22 -8.43
N GLU A 15 -11.69 11.36 -7.70
CA GLU A 15 -10.67 11.75 -6.73
C GLU A 15 -9.24 11.45 -7.21
N VAL A 16 -9.05 11.33 -8.52
CA VAL A 16 -7.77 10.99 -9.13
C VAL A 16 -6.64 11.97 -8.76
N GLU A 17 -6.97 13.25 -8.56
CA GLU A 17 -5.96 14.25 -8.19
C GLU A 17 -5.39 14.00 -6.78
N ALA A 18 -6.24 13.59 -5.84
CA ALA A 18 -5.79 13.22 -4.50
C ALA A 18 -4.87 11.99 -4.56
N PHE A 19 -5.22 11.01 -5.39
CA PHE A 19 -4.39 9.83 -5.61
C PHE A 19 -3.03 10.21 -6.18
N ARG A 20 -3.03 10.98 -7.26
CA ARG A 20 -1.80 11.44 -7.90
C ARG A 20 -0.91 12.19 -6.90
N HIS A 21 -1.50 13.11 -6.15
CA HIS A 21 -0.78 13.94 -5.17
C HIS A 21 -0.06 13.09 -4.12
N ILE A 22 -0.79 12.21 -3.43
CA ILE A 22 -0.19 11.43 -2.32
C ILE A 22 0.76 10.34 -2.83
N ARG A 23 0.47 9.74 -3.99
CA ARG A 23 1.36 8.72 -4.58
C ARG A 23 2.71 9.33 -4.97
N LEU A 24 2.69 10.48 -5.63
CA LEU A 24 3.94 11.17 -6.02
C LEU A 24 4.70 11.68 -4.79
N GLU A 25 3.99 12.17 -3.79
CA GLU A 25 4.61 12.54 -2.50
C GLU A 25 5.34 11.34 -1.89
N ALA A 26 4.69 10.19 -1.83
CA ALA A 26 5.25 8.97 -1.27
C ALA A 26 6.55 8.56 -1.97
N LEU A 27 6.53 8.53 -3.29
CA LEU A 27 7.69 8.14 -4.10
C LEU A 27 8.87 9.12 -3.96
N ARG A 28 8.57 10.38 -3.72
CA ARG A 28 9.60 11.41 -3.51
C ARG A 28 10.14 11.39 -2.07
N ALA A 29 9.25 11.24 -1.10
CA ALA A 29 9.64 11.30 0.32
C ALA A 29 10.36 10.03 0.78
N GLU A 30 10.00 8.87 0.24
CA GLU A 30 10.50 7.58 0.68
C GLU A 30 10.83 6.65 -0.50
N PRO A 31 11.80 7.03 -1.34
CA PRO A 31 12.10 6.27 -2.56
C PRO A 31 12.50 4.82 -2.28
N SER A 32 13.17 4.56 -1.16
CA SER A 32 13.63 3.20 -0.79
C SER A 32 12.51 2.27 -0.35
N SER A 33 11.31 2.80 -0.09
CA SER A 33 10.16 2.00 0.35
C SER A 33 9.36 1.38 -0.80
N PHE A 34 9.67 1.75 -2.04
CA PHE A 34 8.88 1.35 -3.20
C PHE A 34 9.76 0.79 -4.31
N ALA A 35 9.22 -0.21 -5.02
CA ALA A 35 9.88 -0.77 -6.20
C ALA A 35 9.82 0.19 -7.40
N SER A 36 8.79 1.04 -7.46
CA SER A 36 8.64 2.05 -8.49
C SER A 36 9.43 3.31 -8.14
N ARG A 37 9.82 4.05 -9.16
CA ARG A 37 10.45 5.36 -9.01
C ARG A 37 9.43 6.47 -9.26
N TYR A 38 9.71 7.65 -8.74
CA TYR A 38 8.90 8.85 -8.99
C TYR A 38 8.71 9.08 -10.49
N GLU A 39 9.77 8.96 -11.27
CA GLU A 39 9.76 9.17 -12.71
C GLU A 39 8.88 8.19 -13.46
N ASP A 40 8.71 6.97 -12.94
CA ASP A 40 7.83 5.96 -13.56
C ASP A 40 6.36 6.37 -13.52
N TRP A 41 5.96 7.14 -12.50
CA TRP A 41 4.57 7.56 -12.28
C TRP A 41 4.29 8.98 -12.73
N GLU A 42 5.28 9.89 -12.62
CA GLU A 42 5.12 11.29 -13.01
C GLU A 42 4.69 11.45 -14.48
N ILE A 43 5.23 10.60 -15.35
CA ILE A 43 4.96 10.67 -16.80
C ILE A 43 3.59 10.15 -17.21
N LEU A 44 2.84 9.53 -16.29
CA LEU A 44 1.54 8.94 -16.62
C LEU A 44 0.53 10.02 -17.00
N SER A 45 -0.28 9.71 -18.03
CA SER A 45 -1.42 10.54 -18.40
C SER A 45 -2.49 10.48 -17.31
N LEU A 46 -3.41 11.46 -17.31
CA LEU A 46 -4.53 11.47 -16.38
C LEU A 46 -5.38 10.21 -16.54
N GLN A 47 -5.57 9.72 -17.77
CA GLN A 47 -6.32 8.49 -18.02
C GLN A 47 -5.62 7.28 -17.43
N GLU A 48 -4.29 7.20 -17.54
CA GLU A 48 -3.53 6.12 -16.92
C GLU A 48 -3.62 6.15 -15.40
N TRP A 49 -3.65 7.35 -14.79
CA TRP A 49 -3.90 7.49 -13.36
C TRP A 49 -5.29 6.98 -12.98
N ARG A 50 -6.32 7.32 -13.76
CA ARG A 50 -7.69 6.83 -13.52
C ARG A 50 -7.78 5.33 -13.65
N ASP A 51 -7.10 4.75 -14.64
CA ASP A 51 -7.13 3.30 -14.88
C ASP A 51 -6.57 2.52 -13.70
N ARG A 52 -5.61 3.08 -12.97
CA ARG A 52 -5.05 2.42 -11.78
C ARG A 52 -6.04 2.36 -10.62
N LEU A 53 -7.09 3.17 -10.65
CA LEU A 53 -8.17 3.14 -9.66
C LEU A 53 -9.19 2.02 -9.94
N ASN A 54 -8.98 1.21 -10.97
CA ASN A 54 -9.72 -0.05 -11.14
C ASN A 54 -9.37 -1.06 -10.03
N GLU A 55 -8.19 -0.90 -9.41
CA GLU A 55 -7.84 -1.64 -8.20
C GLU A 55 -8.15 -0.75 -6.99
N PRO A 56 -8.57 -1.34 -5.84
CA PRO A 56 -8.94 -0.54 -4.67
C PRO A 56 -7.79 0.29 -4.11
N VAL A 57 -8.03 1.56 -3.89
CA VAL A 57 -7.07 2.46 -3.24
C VAL A 57 -7.79 3.20 -2.12
N PHE A 58 -7.23 3.12 -0.92
CA PHE A 58 -7.71 3.85 0.25
C PHE A 58 -6.78 5.02 0.53
N ILE A 59 -7.37 6.18 0.77
CA ILE A 59 -6.62 7.39 1.15
C ILE A 59 -7.14 7.91 2.48
N ALA A 60 -6.20 8.28 3.36
CA ALA A 60 -6.49 8.98 4.59
C ALA A 60 -6.42 10.49 4.32
N PHE A 61 -7.45 11.21 4.71
CA PHE A 61 -7.55 12.66 4.57
C PHE A 61 -7.58 13.32 5.93
N GLN A 62 -6.86 14.41 6.06
CA GLN A 62 -6.91 15.28 7.24
C GLN A 62 -7.13 16.70 6.75
N LYS A 63 -8.23 17.34 7.21
CA LYS A 63 -8.62 18.69 6.75
C LYS A 63 -8.69 18.78 5.22
N GLY A 64 -9.22 17.72 4.58
CA GLY A 64 -9.36 17.66 3.12
C GLY A 64 -8.07 17.34 2.36
N GLU A 65 -6.95 17.20 3.04
CA GLU A 65 -5.66 16.93 2.42
C GLU A 65 -5.29 15.45 2.55
N PRO A 66 -4.84 14.78 1.47
CA PRO A 66 -4.38 13.39 1.58
C PRO A 66 -3.10 13.31 2.41
N VAL A 67 -3.08 12.44 3.41
CA VAL A 67 -1.97 12.29 4.34
C VAL A 67 -1.46 10.85 4.47
N GLY A 68 -2.14 9.91 3.83
CA GLY A 68 -1.73 8.50 3.81
C GLY A 68 -2.44 7.76 2.70
N ILE A 69 -1.86 6.65 2.28
CA ILE A 69 -2.38 5.83 1.18
C ILE A 69 -2.06 4.36 1.42
N MET A 70 -2.95 3.49 0.97
CA MET A 70 -2.72 2.05 0.92
C MET A 70 -3.59 1.47 -0.19
N GLY A 71 -3.00 0.66 -1.06
CA GLY A 71 -3.71 0.05 -2.17
C GLY A 71 -3.77 -1.47 -2.07
N LEU A 72 -4.64 -2.06 -2.88
CA LEU A 72 -4.83 -3.50 -2.94
C LEU A 72 -4.80 -3.94 -4.41
N PHE A 73 -3.94 -4.90 -4.72
CA PHE A 73 -3.85 -5.47 -6.06
C PHE A 73 -4.32 -6.92 -6.02
N ARG A 74 -5.45 -7.21 -6.67
CA ARG A 74 -6.06 -8.53 -6.70
C ARG A 74 -5.42 -9.40 -7.78
N GLN A 75 -5.15 -10.66 -7.47
CA GLN A 75 -4.73 -11.64 -8.46
C GLN A 75 -5.89 -11.91 -9.43
N ARG A 76 -5.58 -11.95 -10.74
CA ARG A 76 -6.63 -11.99 -11.79
C ARG A 76 -7.05 -13.39 -12.19
N SER A 77 -6.13 -14.36 -12.13
CA SER A 77 -6.45 -15.74 -12.50
C SER A 77 -7.48 -16.32 -11.53
N SER A 78 -8.50 -17.01 -12.04
CA SER A 78 -9.63 -17.47 -11.23
C SER A 78 -9.24 -18.31 -10.01
N LYS A 79 -8.20 -19.14 -10.16
CA LYS A 79 -7.70 -19.99 -9.06
C LYS A 79 -6.86 -19.22 -8.05
N MET A 80 -6.52 -17.98 -8.32
CA MET A 80 -5.70 -17.10 -7.47
C MET A 80 -6.49 -15.88 -6.98
N ALA A 81 -7.72 -15.72 -7.42
CA ALA A 81 -8.52 -14.52 -7.19
C ALA A 81 -8.94 -14.32 -5.72
N HIS A 82 -8.63 -15.30 -4.86
CA HIS A 82 -8.81 -15.21 -3.41
C HIS A 82 -7.60 -14.57 -2.70
N ARG A 83 -6.59 -14.14 -3.46
CA ARG A 83 -5.36 -13.52 -2.94
C ARG A 83 -5.23 -12.09 -3.49
N ALA A 84 -4.70 -11.21 -2.68
CA ALA A 84 -4.40 -9.85 -3.10
C ALA A 84 -3.12 -9.35 -2.42
N THR A 85 -2.44 -8.43 -3.08
CA THR A 85 -1.21 -7.81 -2.58
C THR A 85 -1.50 -6.41 -2.07
N VAL A 86 -1.07 -6.11 -0.85
CA VAL A 86 -1.11 -4.76 -0.30
C VAL A 86 0.06 -3.98 -0.93
N VAL A 87 -0.25 -2.81 -1.48
CA VAL A 87 0.72 -2.01 -2.23
C VAL A 87 0.62 -0.53 -1.85
N MET A 88 1.61 0.26 -2.22
CA MET A 88 1.61 1.72 -2.08
C MET A 88 1.41 2.22 -0.65
N VAL A 89 1.97 1.54 0.33
CA VAL A 89 1.80 1.91 1.74
C VAL A 89 2.66 3.12 2.08
N TYR A 90 2.01 4.23 2.42
CA TYR A 90 2.70 5.45 2.83
C TYR A 90 1.86 6.25 3.81
N ILE A 91 2.50 6.76 4.84
CA ILE A 91 1.90 7.68 5.80
C ILE A 91 2.89 8.81 6.03
N ARG A 92 2.40 10.05 6.00
CA ARG A 92 3.25 11.21 6.31
C ARG A 92 3.93 11.03 7.65
N ALA A 93 5.21 11.42 7.71
CA ALA A 93 6.05 11.21 8.89
C ALA A 93 5.42 11.73 10.19
N LYS A 94 4.78 12.90 10.13
CA LYS A 94 4.14 13.52 11.31
C LYS A 94 2.97 12.72 11.89
N LEU A 95 2.38 11.80 11.10
CA LEU A 95 1.26 10.97 11.52
C LEU A 95 1.67 9.53 11.86
N ARG A 96 2.96 9.22 11.79
CA ARG A 96 3.46 7.90 12.22
C ARG A 96 3.34 7.78 13.73
N GLY A 97 3.04 6.57 14.20
CA GLY A 97 2.83 6.33 15.63
C GLY A 97 1.47 6.75 16.15
N THR A 98 0.56 7.23 15.27
CA THR A 98 -0.80 7.63 15.67
C THR A 98 -1.82 6.51 15.52
N GLY A 99 -1.43 5.35 14.97
CA GLY A 99 -2.35 4.26 14.65
C GLY A 99 -2.97 4.34 13.27
N LEU A 100 -2.60 5.33 12.46
CA LEU A 100 -3.18 5.52 11.12
C LEU A 100 -2.88 4.35 10.18
N ALA A 101 -1.67 3.79 10.23
CA ALA A 101 -1.31 2.64 9.41
C ALA A 101 -2.17 1.43 9.74
N VAL A 102 -2.44 1.19 11.02
CA VAL A 102 -3.33 0.11 11.47
C VAL A 102 -4.74 0.32 10.92
N LYS A 103 -5.26 1.54 11.01
CA LYS A 103 -6.61 1.87 10.51
C LYS A 103 -6.74 1.70 9.01
N LEU A 104 -5.73 2.09 8.24
CA LEU A 104 -5.70 1.87 6.80
C LEU A 104 -5.68 0.37 6.48
N LEU A 105 -4.86 -0.40 7.20
CA LEU A 105 -4.78 -1.84 6.98
C LEU A 105 -6.08 -2.54 7.37
N GLU A 106 -6.77 -2.09 8.42
CA GLU A 106 -8.10 -2.58 8.79
C GLU A 106 -9.12 -2.30 7.69
N ALA A 107 -9.13 -1.09 7.14
CA ALA A 107 -10.03 -0.72 6.03
C ALA A 107 -9.78 -1.60 4.80
N ILE A 108 -8.53 -1.81 4.44
CA ILE A 108 -8.12 -2.71 3.35
C ILE A 108 -8.59 -4.15 3.64
N SER A 109 -8.37 -4.62 4.85
CA SER A 109 -8.71 -6.00 5.24
C SER A 109 -10.22 -6.24 5.19
N ASP A 110 -11.01 -5.28 5.69
CA ASP A 110 -12.47 -5.37 5.64
C ASP A 110 -12.98 -5.36 4.20
N HIS A 111 -12.45 -4.47 3.37
CA HIS A 111 -12.82 -4.43 1.95
C HIS A 111 -12.42 -5.72 1.23
N ALA A 112 -11.23 -6.24 1.52
CA ALA A 112 -10.74 -7.48 0.93
C ALA A 112 -11.69 -8.65 1.27
N ARG A 113 -12.11 -8.76 2.52
CA ARG A 113 -13.09 -9.78 2.92
C ARG A 113 -14.40 -9.63 2.15
N ASP A 114 -14.88 -8.41 2.02
CA ASP A 114 -16.14 -8.13 1.33
C ASP A 114 -16.13 -8.55 -0.14
N ILE A 115 -14.97 -8.51 -0.79
CA ILE A 115 -14.82 -8.92 -2.19
C ILE A 115 -14.29 -10.35 -2.36
N GLY A 116 -14.25 -11.13 -1.27
CA GLY A 116 -13.91 -12.56 -1.33
C GLY A 116 -12.43 -12.89 -1.22
N ILE A 117 -11.60 -11.94 -0.84
CA ILE A 117 -10.17 -12.19 -0.61
C ILE A 117 -9.99 -12.94 0.71
N ARG A 118 -9.18 -13.98 0.69
CA ARG A 118 -8.89 -14.84 1.85
C ARG A 118 -7.46 -14.69 2.37
N GLN A 119 -6.59 -14.07 1.59
CA GLN A 119 -5.19 -13.89 1.96
C GLN A 119 -4.66 -12.58 1.42
N LEU A 120 -4.00 -11.83 2.29
CA LEU A 120 -3.23 -10.64 1.92
C LEU A 120 -1.76 -11.00 1.89
N GLU A 121 -1.07 -10.48 0.89
CA GLU A 121 0.37 -10.63 0.70
C GLU A 121 1.00 -9.26 0.52
N LEU A 122 2.28 -9.17 0.77
CA LEU A 122 3.02 -7.95 0.50
C LEU A 122 4.49 -8.26 0.28
N PHE A 123 5.18 -7.32 -0.32
CA PHE A 123 6.63 -7.34 -0.50
C PHE A 123 7.23 -6.17 0.25
N VAL A 124 8.32 -6.40 0.94
CA VAL A 124 9.01 -5.37 1.71
C VAL A 124 10.52 -5.61 1.63
N SER A 125 11.29 -4.52 1.46
CA SER A 125 12.75 -4.60 1.45
C SER A 125 13.28 -5.24 2.73
N ALA A 126 14.22 -6.17 2.59
CA ALA A 126 14.88 -6.80 3.74
C ALA A 126 15.56 -5.77 4.66
N GLU A 127 15.90 -4.60 4.12
CA GLU A 127 16.52 -3.51 4.87
C GLU A 127 15.52 -2.64 5.63
N ASN A 128 14.22 -2.78 5.36
CA ASN A 128 13.18 -2.00 6.02
C ASN A 128 12.67 -2.73 7.27
N SER A 129 13.50 -2.78 8.30
CA SER A 129 13.17 -3.49 9.53
C SER A 129 11.96 -2.91 10.27
N VAL A 130 11.73 -1.61 10.16
CA VAL A 130 10.58 -0.93 10.78
C VAL A 130 9.27 -1.45 10.18
N ALA A 131 9.20 -1.51 8.85
CA ALA A 131 8.02 -2.02 8.15
C ALA A 131 7.81 -3.51 8.44
N ILE A 132 8.87 -4.32 8.38
CA ILE A 132 8.77 -5.75 8.68
C ILE A 132 8.18 -5.98 10.06
N ARG A 133 8.68 -5.28 11.09
CA ARG A 133 8.15 -5.38 12.45
C ARG A 133 6.70 -4.94 12.53
N PHE A 134 6.34 -3.87 11.84
CA PHE A 134 4.95 -3.42 11.78
C PHE A 134 4.05 -4.53 11.24
N TYR A 135 4.40 -5.10 10.08
CA TYR A 135 3.58 -6.17 9.47
C TYR A 135 3.52 -7.41 10.34
N GLN A 136 4.62 -7.78 11.01
CA GLN A 136 4.61 -8.89 11.96
C GLN A 136 3.60 -8.67 13.10
N ARG A 137 3.55 -7.45 13.64
CA ARG A 137 2.57 -7.10 14.68
C ARG A 137 1.14 -7.14 14.16
N GLN A 138 0.95 -6.95 12.86
CA GLN A 138 -0.38 -7.03 12.22
C GLN A 138 -0.72 -8.46 11.75
N GLY A 139 0.06 -9.44 12.13
CA GLY A 139 -0.23 -10.85 11.84
C GLY A 139 0.33 -11.39 10.54
N PHE A 140 1.16 -10.62 9.85
CA PHE A 140 1.88 -11.12 8.66
C PHE A 140 3.09 -11.94 9.08
N ALA A 141 3.36 -13.01 8.36
CA ALA A 141 4.55 -13.83 8.54
C ALA A 141 5.37 -13.84 7.24
N GLU A 142 6.68 -13.91 7.37
CA GLU A 142 7.55 -14.09 6.20
C GLU A 142 7.30 -15.47 5.58
N ILE A 143 7.05 -15.50 4.28
CA ILE A 143 6.82 -16.74 3.52
C ILE A 143 7.91 -17.04 2.50
N GLY A 144 8.80 -16.10 2.28
CA GLY A 144 9.92 -16.31 1.35
C GLY A 144 10.64 -15.01 1.05
N ARG A 145 11.66 -15.13 0.18
CA ARG A 145 12.45 -13.97 -0.28
C ARG A 145 12.79 -14.15 -1.75
N ILE A 146 12.85 -13.04 -2.45
CA ILE A 146 13.45 -12.98 -3.78
C ILE A 146 14.85 -12.41 -3.59
N PRO A 147 15.91 -13.23 -3.78
CA PRO A 147 17.28 -12.74 -3.62
C PRO A 147 17.55 -11.62 -4.63
N GLY A 148 18.09 -10.50 -4.15
CA GLY A 148 18.39 -9.36 -5.01
C GLY A 148 17.20 -8.82 -5.77
N GLY A 149 15.98 -8.97 -5.23
CA GLY A 149 14.74 -8.67 -5.95
C GLY A 149 14.50 -7.20 -6.25
N VAL A 150 15.18 -6.29 -5.57
CA VAL A 150 15.09 -4.85 -5.80
C VAL A 150 16.48 -4.29 -6.02
N LEU A 151 16.64 -3.53 -7.11
CA LEU A 151 17.90 -2.85 -7.41
C LEU A 151 17.79 -1.39 -6.99
N GLU A 152 18.63 -0.97 -6.04
CA GLU A 152 18.63 0.40 -5.54
C GLU A 152 20.07 0.93 -5.53
N ASP A 153 20.29 1.99 -6.29
CA ASP A 153 21.61 2.64 -6.44
C ASP A 153 22.73 1.63 -6.74
N GLY A 154 22.47 0.69 -7.64
CA GLY A 154 23.42 -0.34 -8.05
C GLY A 154 23.57 -1.50 -7.05
N ARG A 155 22.83 -1.48 -5.94
CA ARG A 155 22.85 -2.57 -4.95
C ARG A 155 21.60 -3.46 -5.11
N GLU A 156 21.81 -4.76 -5.10
CA GLU A 156 20.72 -5.72 -5.08
C GLU A 156 20.30 -5.97 -3.62
N ILE A 157 19.01 -5.79 -3.34
CA ILE A 157 18.46 -5.96 -2.00
C ILE A 157 17.39 -7.05 -2.06
N ASP A 158 17.41 -7.97 -1.10
CA ASP A 158 16.39 -9.02 -1.02
C ASP A 158 15.00 -8.42 -0.81
N ASP A 159 14.02 -8.98 -1.51
CA ASP A 159 12.61 -8.60 -1.39
C ASP A 159 11.91 -9.66 -0.54
N VAL A 160 11.45 -9.27 0.64
CA VAL A 160 10.81 -10.18 1.60
C VAL A 160 9.33 -10.29 1.27
N MET A 161 8.84 -11.51 1.14
CA MET A 161 7.42 -11.80 0.91
C MET A 161 6.76 -12.15 2.24
N MET A 162 5.68 -11.47 2.56
CA MET A 162 4.91 -11.72 3.78
C MET A 162 3.45 -11.99 3.44
N ALA A 163 2.78 -12.78 4.28
CA ALA A 163 1.37 -13.10 4.06
C ALA A 163 0.60 -13.17 5.39
N ARG A 164 -0.68 -12.86 5.31
CA ARG A 164 -1.63 -12.99 6.41
C ARG A 164 -2.94 -13.58 5.89
N ARG A 165 -3.44 -14.61 6.54
CA ARG A 165 -4.77 -15.18 6.24
C ARG A 165 -5.85 -14.25 6.81
N LEU A 166 -6.86 -13.98 5.99
CA LEU A 166 -8.06 -13.27 6.42
C LEU A 166 -9.11 -14.30 6.81
N VAL A 167 -9.02 -14.79 8.03
CA VAL A 167 -9.94 -15.84 8.52
C VAL A 167 -11.20 -15.23 9.15
N GLY A 168 -12.28 -15.87 8.87
CA GLY A 168 -13.58 -15.64 9.53
C GLY A 168 -14.43 -14.67 8.87
#